data_0204ab64ad06613790ceb4feba529559
#
_entry.id   0204ab64ad06613790ceb4feba529559
#
_cell.length_a   1.000
_cell.length_b   1.000
_cell.length_c   1.000
_cell.angle_alpha   90.00
_cell.angle_beta   90.00
_cell.angle_gamma   90.00
#
_symmetry.space_group_name_H-M   'P 1'
#
loop_
_entity.id
_entity.type
_entity.pdbx_description
1 polymer ?
#
loop_
_entity_poly.entity_id
_entity_poly.type
_entity_poly.pdbx_seq_one_letter_code
_entity_poly.pdbx_strand_id
1 'polypeptide(L)'
;MRVETVEVADERLKEEIMSFARRYISSGIVGIVGCFATISRQIKEKYGGEGEKLLEEACHDVGAKIGLFWKDKLGLVKGDLKELDNVLSGMARDIGWEYKIVEALPDRMVARVTFCPYLKGWKMLDAPPYVCDLWGHFLSGVSESVNPKIAFRYNASMHKGDPYCEMVFEMKT
;
A
#
# COMPACT_ATOMS: atom_id res chain seq x y z
N MET A 1 -16.78 11.44 41.00
CA MET A 1 -16.42 12.64 40.19
C MET A 1 -14.94 12.74 39.78
N ARG A 2 -14.04 11.83 40.17
CA ARG A 2 -12.61 11.84 39.75
C ARG A 2 -12.24 10.85 38.63
N VAL A 3 -13.08 9.84 38.33
CA VAL A 3 -12.77 8.81 37.35
C VAL A 3 -13.06 9.28 35.92
N GLU A 4 -14.18 9.97 35.70
CA GLU A 4 -14.55 10.52 34.39
C GLU A 4 -13.56 11.54 33.81
N THR A 5 -12.94 12.34 34.70
CA THR A 5 -11.99 13.38 34.25
C THR A 5 -10.63 12.80 33.81
N VAL A 6 -10.24 11.63 34.29
CA VAL A 6 -8.99 10.97 33.89
C VAL A 6 -9.15 10.24 32.56
N GLU A 7 -10.29 9.58 32.35
CA GLU A 7 -10.59 8.88 31.10
C GLU A 7 -10.70 9.85 29.91
N VAL A 8 -11.40 10.97 30.08
CA VAL A 8 -11.53 12.02 29.03
C VAL A 8 -10.19 12.69 28.72
N ALA A 9 -9.32 12.89 29.71
CA ALA A 9 -7.98 13.43 29.50
C ALA A 9 -7.09 12.45 28.74
N ASP A 10 -7.21 11.15 28.98
CA ASP A 10 -6.46 10.10 28.30
C ASP A 10 -6.91 9.96 26.82
N GLU A 11 -8.19 10.00 26.52
CA GLU A 11 -8.73 9.98 25.14
C GLU A 11 -8.28 11.21 24.33
N ARG A 12 -8.33 12.41 24.93
CA ARG A 12 -7.85 13.63 24.27
C ARG A 12 -6.35 13.56 23.97
N LEU A 13 -5.54 13.08 24.91
CA LEU A 13 -4.11 12.90 24.71
C LEU A 13 -3.82 11.87 23.62
N LYS A 14 -4.57 10.76 23.57
CA LYS A 14 -4.49 9.78 22.49
C LYS A 14 -4.80 10.39 21.14
N GLU A 15 -5.88 11.18 21.02
CA GLU A 15 -6.24 11.88 19.79
C GLU A 15 -5.16 12.86 19.33
N GLU A 16 -4.58 13.63 20.25
CA GLU A 16 -3.48 14.56 19.96
C GLU A 16 -2.22 13.83 19.49
N ILE A 17 -1.82 12.74 20.15
CA ILE A 17 -0.69 11.89 19.76
C ILE A 17 -0.95 11.27 18.38
N MET A 18 -2.13 10.72 18.16
CA MET A 18 -2.50 10.13 16.86
C MET A 18 -2.54 11.16 15.73
N SER A 19 -3.04 12.36 16.02
CA SER A 19 -3.04 13.48 15.05
C SER A 19 -1.62 13.93 14.70
N PHE A 20 -0.74 14.04 15.71
CA PHE A 20 0.67 14.37 15.51
C PHE A 20 1.38 13.28 14.70
N ALA A 21 1.23 12.01 15.08
CA ALA A 21 1.82 10.88 14.37
C ALA A 21 1.38 10.82 12.90
N ARG A 22 0.07 10.98 12.62
CA ARG A 22 -0.47 11.04 11.25
C ARG A 22 0.15 12.18 10.44
N ARG A 23 0.32 13.38 11.02
CA ARG A 23 0.94 14.53 10.34
C ARG A 23 2.41 14.28 10.03
N TYR A 24 3.15 13.73 10.99
CA TYR A 24 4.58 13.45 10.84
C TYR A 24 4.84 12.35 9.80
N ILE A 25 4.11 11.25 9.87
CA ILE A 25 4.16 10.15 8.89
C ILE A 25 3.77 10.68 7.50
N SER A 26 2.68 11.44 7.40
CA SER A 26 2.21 12.02 6.14
C SER A 26 3.27 12.93 5.50
N SER A 27 3.98 13.76 6.27
CA SER A 27 5.02 14.66 5.74
C SER A 27 6.23 13.89 5.21
N GLY A 28 6.68 12.85 5.93
CA GLY A 28 7.78 11.99 5.48
C GLY A 28 7.40 11.20 4.21
N ILE A 29 6.20 10.65 4.19
CA ILE A 29 5.69 9.91 3.02
C ILE A 29 5.61 10.82 1.79
N VAL A 30 5.08 12.04 1.93
CA VAL A 30 4.98 12.99 0.79
C VAL A 30 6.35 13.26 0.17
N GLY A 31 7.39 13.45 0.98
CA GLY A 31 8.76 13.63 0.48
C GLY A 31 9.27 12.40 -0.31
N ILE A 32 9.12 11.22 0.26
CA ILE A 32 9.59 9.96 -0.37
C ILE A 32 8.82 9.68 -1.66
N VAL A 33 7.49 9.77 -1.66
CA VAL A 33 6.69 9.52 -2.87
C VAL A 33 6.91 10.59 -3.94
N GLY A 34 7.24 11.83 -3.53
CA GLY A 34 7.65 12.89 -4.45
C GLY A 34 8.95 12.59 -5.16
N CYS A 35 9.97 12.16 -4.43
CA CYS A 35 11.23 11.71 -5.01
C CYS A 35 10.99 10.53 -5.97
N PHE A 36 10.22 9.52 -5.55
CA PHE A 36 9.89 8.37 -6.39
C PHE A 36 9.19 8.79 -7.68
N ALA A 37 8.15 9.62 -7.60
CA ALA A 37 7.42 10.10 -8.77
C ALA A 37 8.31 10.90 -9.73
N THR A 38 9.19 11.76 -9.19
CA THR A 38 10.10 12.58 -10.00
C THR A 38 11.15 11.71 -10.70
N ILE A 39 11.78 10.78 -9.98
CA ILE A 39 12.78 9.85 -10.54
C ILE A 39 12.12 8.98 -11.61
N SER A 40 10.94 8.42 -11.34
CA SER A 40 10.21 7.58 -12.29
C SER A 40 9.89 8.33 -13.58
N ARG A 41 9.46 9.61 -13.48
CA ARG A 41 9.21 10.45 -14.63
C ARG A 41 10.48 10.68 -15.45
N GLN A 42 11.59 11.05 -14.81
CA GLN A 42 12.86 11.30 -15.49
C GLN A 42 13.39 10.04 -16.19
N ILE A 43 13.27 8.87 -15.56
CA ILE A 43 13.67 7.59 -16.17
C ILE A 43 12.81 7.30 -17.41
N LYS A 44 11.48 7.44 -17.28
CA LYS A 44 10.57 7.21 -18.42
C LYS A 44 10.81 8.20 -19.56
N GLU A 45 11.02 9.48 -19.27
CA GLU A 45 11.32 10.51 -20.27
C GLU A 45 12.64 10.23 -21.00
N LYS A 46 13.68 9.77 -20.27
CA LYS A 46 15.01 9.55 -20.82
C LYS A 46 15.14 8.22 -21.59
N TYR A 47 14.50 7.16 -21.12
CA TYR A 47 14.69 5.79 -21.62
C TYR A 47 13.43 5.18 -22.23
N GLY A 48 12.30 5.89 -22.24
CA GLY A 48 11.05 5.39 -22.85
C GLY A 48 10.56 4.09 -22.22
N GLY A 49 10.17 3.12 -23.07
CA GLY A 49 9.66 1.82 -22.63
C GLY A 49 10.66 0.94 -21.87
N GLU A 50 11.96 1.06 -22.17
CA GLU A 50 12.99 0.34 -21.40
C GLU A 50 13.07 0.86 -19.97
N GLY A 51 12.98 2.19 -19.79
CA GLY A 51 12.94 2.82 -18.47
C GLY A 51 11.69 2.43 -17.68
N GLU A 52 10.54 2.34 -18.35
CA GLU A 52 9.29 1.89 -17.72
C GLU A 52 9.42 0.44 -17.22
N LYS A 53 9.89 -0.46 -18.05
CA LYS A 53 10.13 -1.86 -17.67
C LYS A 53 11.10 -2.00 -16.49
N LEU A 54 12.19 -1.23 -16.49
CA LEU A 54 13.14 -1.20 -15.37
C LEU A 54 12.47 -0.77 -14.05
N LEU A 55 11.59 0.24 -14.10
CA LEU A 55 10.84 0.70 -12.94
C LEU A 55 9.85 -0.35 -12.43
N GLU A 56 9.16 -1.04 -13.33
CA GLU A 56 8.23 -2.13 -13.00
C GLU A 56 8.95 -3.27 -12.29
N GLU A 57 10.07 -3.74 -12.85
CA GLU A 57 10.92 -4.78 -12.28
C GLU A 57 11.46 -4.36 -10.90
N ALA A 58 11.98 -3.13 -10.77
CA ALA A 58 12.49 -2.62 -9.51
C ALA A 58 11.40 -2.52 -8.42
N CYS A 59 10.21 -2.08 -8.79
CA CYS A 59 9.07 -2.02 -7.86
C CYS A 59 8.64 -3.43 -7.42
N HIS A 60 8.56 -4.38 -8.35
CA HIS A 60 8.26 -5.76 -8.05
C HIS A 60 9.28 -6.38 -7.08
N ASP A 61 10.58 -6.21 -7.33
CA ASP A 61 11.65 -6.73 -6.49
C ASP A 61 11.61 -6.16 -5.07
N VAL A 62 11.35 -4.86 -4.94
CA VAL A 62 11.17 -4.24 -3.62
C VAL A 62 9.95 -4.82 -2.92
N GLY A 63 8.84 -4.99 -3.65
CA GLY A 63 7.63 -5.62 -3.14
C GLY A 63 7.87 -7.03 -2.62
N ALA A 64 8.60 -7.85 -3.37
CA ALA A 64 8.96 -9.20 -2.97
C ALA A 64 9.79 -9.23 -1.67
N LYS A 65 10.78 -8.36 -1.54
CA LYS A 65 11.61 -8.23 -0.33
C LYS A 65 10.79 -7.79 0.89
N ILE A 66 9.91 -6.82 0.72
CA ILE A 66 9.03 -6.33 1.80
C ILE A 66 8.02 -7.41 2.19
N GLY A 67 7.45 -8.13 1.23
CA GLY A 67 6.55 -9.24 1.50
C GLY A 67 7.21 -10.37 2.29
N LEU A 68 8.43 -10.76 1.92
CA LEU A 68 9.23 -11.73 2.67
C LEU A 68 9.51 -11.25 4.10
N PHE A 69 9.91 -9.99 4.28
CA PHE A 69 10.12 -9.42 5.61
C PHE A 69 8.87 -9.55 6.49
N TRP A 70 7.68 -9.23 5.95
CA TRP A 70 6.43 -9.35 6.68
C TRP A 70 6.04 -10.80 6.94
N LYS A 71 6.26 -11.70 5.97
CA LYS A 71 6.04 -13.13 6.11
C LYS A 71 6.84 -13.71 7.27
N ASP A 72 8.13 -13.39 7.34
CA ASP A 72 9.02 -13.83 8.43
C ASP A 72 8.61 -13.21 9.77
N LYS A 73 8.35 -11.91 9.81
CA LYS A 73 7.92 -11.18 11.01
C LYS A 73 6.64 -11.76 11.62
N LEU A 74 5.72 -12.25 10.78
CA LEU A 74 4.44 -12.83 11.20
C LEU A 74 4.46 -14.35 11.32
N GLY A 75 5.54 -15.03 10.98
CA GLY A 75 5.67 -16.49 11.03
C GLY A 75 4.71 -17.21 10.08
N LEU A 76 4.48 -16.65 8.88
CA LEU A 76 3.52 -17.18 7.93
C LEU A 76 4.12 -18.32 7.10
N VAL A 77 3.38 -19.44 6.92
CA VAL A 77 3.88 -20.66 6.28
C VAL A 77 2.92 -21.30 5.27
N LYS A 78 1.63 -20.97 5.29
CA LYS A 78 0.61 -21.62 4.45
C LYS A 78 0.61 -21.11 3.01
N GLY A 79 0.91 -19.83 2.82
CA GLY A 79 0.87 -19.19 1.51
C GLY A 79 -0.54 -19.04 0.94
N ASP A 80 -1.55 -18.89 1.77
CA ASP A 80 -2.94 -18.64 1.37
C ASP A 80 -3.28 -17.14 1.34
N LEU A 81 -4.45 -16.80 0.81
CA LEU A 81 -4.92 -15.41 0.73
C LEU A 81 -5.16 -14.77 2.11
N LYS A 82 -5.41 -15.58 3.15
CA LYS A 82 -5.54 -15.08 4.51
C LYS A 82 -4.19 -14.63 5.07
N GLU A 83 -3.12 -15.33 4.75
CA GLU A 83 -1.77 -14.89 5.11
C GLU A 83 -1.37 -13.62 4.36
N LEU A 84 -1.74 -13.50 3.08
CA LEU A 84 -1.57 -12.26 2.33
C LEU A 84 -2.34 -11.10 2.97
N ASP A 85 -3.58 -11.31 3.42
CA ASP A 85 -4.34 -10.28 4.16
C ASP A 85 -3.61 -9.84 5.43
N ASN A 86 -3.01 -10.76 6.18
CA ASN A 86 -2.23 -10.42 7.37
C ASN A 86 -1.02 -9.51 7.02
N VAL A 87 -0.32 -9.79 5.91
CA VAL A 87 0.76 -8.94 5.41
C VAL A 87 0.24 -7.56 5.03
N LEU A 88 -0.80 -7.50 4.20
CA LEU A 88 -1.37 -6.24 3.72
C LEU A 88 -1.98 -5.40 4.85
N SER A 89 -2.64 -6.02 5.82
CA SER A 89 -3.16 -5.36 7.02
C SER A 89 -2.05 -4.81 7.91
N GLY A 90 -0.92 -5.51 8.02
CA GLY A 90 0.28 -5.02 8.70
C GLY A 90 0.85 -3.79 7.99
N MET A 91 1.07 -3.88 6.69
CA MET A 91 1.53 -2.77 5.87
C MET A 91 0.58 -1.58 5.91
N ALA A 92 -0.74 -1.82 5.83
CA ALA A 92 -1.76 -0.77 5.87
C ALA A 92 -1.70 0.06 7.16
N ARG A 93 -1.48 -0.59 8.30
CA ARG A 93 -1.29 0.08 9.59
C ARG A 93 -0.03 0.96 9.62
N ASP A 94 1.10 0.43 9.11
CA ASP A 94 2.38 1.14 9.12
C ASP A 94 2.36 2.34 8.15
N ILE A 95 1.69 2.19 6.99
CA ILE A 95 1.58 3.22 5.96
C ILE A 95 0.47 4.23 6.29
N GLY A 96 -0.57 3.80 7.00
CA GLY A 96 -1.76 4.61 7.29
C GLY A 96 -2.83 4.53 6.20
N TRP A 97 -2.95 3.41 5.47
CA TRP A 97 -4.08 3.16 4.57
C TRP A 97 -5.36 2.87 5.36
N GLU A 98 -6.48 3.37 4.88
CA GLU A 98 -7.79 2.85 5.25
C GLU A 98 -8.11 1.65 4.35
N TYR A 99 -7.76 0.48 4.86
CA TYR A 99 -7.82 -0.80 4.17
C TYR A 99 -8.93 -1.68 4.72
N LYS A 100 -9.72 -2.30 3.84
CA LYS A 100 -10.81 -3.20 4.22
C LYS A 100 -10.97 -4.33 3.21
N ILE A 101 -11.09 -5.58 3.69
CA ILE A 101 -11.53 -6.72 2.87
C ILE A 101 -13.04 -6.59 2.62
N VAL A 102 -13.44 -6.73 1.36
CA VAL A 102 -14.84 -6.70 0.92
C VAL A 102 -15.32 -8.05 0.38
N GLU A 103 -14.38 -8.93 -0.02
CA GLU A 103 -14.65 -10.31 -0.40
C GLU A 103 -13.48 -11.19 0.04
N ALA A 104 -13.77 -12.35 0.63
CA ALA A 104 -12.78 -13.33 1.06
C ALA A 104 -13.27 -14.74 0.74
N LEU A 105 -12.81 -15.29 -0.40
CA LEU A 105 -13.01 -16.67 -0.83
C LEU A 105 -11.67 -17.43 -0.75
N PRO A 106 -11.66 -18.76 -0.78
CA PRO A 106 -10.42 -19.53 -0.70
C PRO A 106 -9.43 -19.24 -1.84
N ASP A 107 -9.94 -18.90 -3.02
CA ASP A 107 -9.19 -18.66 -4.25
C ASP A 107 -9.22 -17.20 -4.72
N ARG A 108 -10.01 -16.34 -4.05
CA ARG A 108 -10.18 -14.94 -4.42
C ARG A 108 -10.37 -14.04 -3.20
N MET A 109 -9.64 -12.93 -3.18
CA MET A 109 -9.79 -11.88 -2.17
C MET A 109 -9.90 -10.52 -2.86
N VAL A 110 -10.85 -9.70 -2.40
CA VAL A 110 -10.99 -8.31 -2.85
C VAL A 110 -10.85 -7.38 -1.65
N ALA A 111 -9.95 -6.42 -1.77
CA ALA A 111 -9.72 -5.40 -0.78
C ALA A 111 -9.99 -4.00 -1.35
N ARG A 112 -10.47 -3.10 -0.50
CA ARG A 112 -10.64 -1.68 -0.84
C ARG A 112 -9.80 -0.80 0.05
N VAL A 113 -9.23 0.24 -0.56
CA VAL A 113 -8.55 1.33 0.13
C VAL A 113 -9.32 2.61 -0.16
N THR A 114 -9.85 3.25 0.90
CA THR A 114 -10.62 4.49 0.81
C THR A 114 -9.78 5.73 1.14
N PHE A 115 -8.64 5.55 1.81
CA PHE A 115 -7.64 6.58 2.05
C PHE A 115 -6.23 6.04 1.82
N CYS A 116 -5.45 6.77 1.01
CA CYS A 116 -4.06 6.45 0.70
C CYS A 116 -3.18 7.71 0.89
N PRO A 117 -2.24 7.73 1.85
CA PRO A 117 -1.37 8.89 2.07
C PRO A 117 -0.46 9.18 0.87
N TYR A 118 -0.11 8.19 0.06
CA TYR A 118 0.68 8.36 -1.16
C TYR A 118 -0.06 9.20 -2.20
N LEU A 119 -1.37 8.97 -2.36
CA LEU A 119 -2.19 9.70 -3.33
C LEU A 119 -2.16 11.21 -3.08
N LYS A 120 -2.14 11.64 -1.81
CA LYS A 120 -2.01 13.05 -1.44
C LYS A 120 -0.69 13.64 -1.97
N GLY A 121 0.42 12.91 -1.78
CA GLY A 121 1.73 13.32 -2.26
C GLY A 121 1.79 13.38 -3.79
N TRP A 122 1.24 12.37 -4.45
CA TRP A 122 1.22 12.31 -5.92
C TRP A 122 0.38 13.44 -6.52
N LYS A 123 -0.81 13.71 -5.99
CA LYS A 123 -1.67 14.83 -6.45
C LYS A 123 -1.02 16.19 -6.21
N MET A 124 -0.34 16.38 -5.09
CA MET A 124 0.33 17.65 -4.76
C MET A 124 1.49 17.96 -5.72
N LEU A 125 2.10 16.93 -6.32
CA LEU A 125 3.27 17.02 -7.21
C LEU A 125 2.94 16.73 -8.67
N ASP A 126 1.66 16.72 -9.04
CA ASP A 126 1.17 16.41 -10.38
C ASP A 126 1.81 15.12 -10.96
N ALA A 127 1.97 14.11 -10.09
CA ALA A 127 2.54 12.84 -10.50
C ALA A 127 1.59 12.15 -11.49
N PRO A 128 2.10 11.63 -12.59
CA PRO A 128 1.26 10.98 -13.60
C PRO A 128 0.67 9.66 -13.08
N PRO A 129 -0.50 9.23 -13.59
CA PRO A 129 -1.21 8.04 -13.11
C PRO A 129 -0.39 6.75 -13.13
N TYR A 130 0.55 6.59 -14.05
CA TYR A 130 1.40 5.39 -14.13
C TYR A 130 2.24 5.13 -12.89
N VAL A 131 2.51 6.15 -12.06
CA VAL A 131 3.22 5.99 -10.77
C VAL A 131 2.42 5.08 -9.82
N CYS A 132 1.08 5.14 -9.88
CA CYS A 132 0.21 4.24 -9.14
C CYS A 132 0.23 2.81 -9.73
N ASP A 133 0.39 2.69 -11.06
CA ASP A 133 0.54 1.39 -11.71
C ASP A 133 1.89 0.73 -11.30
N LEU A 134 2.98 1.49 -11.17
CA LEU A 134 4.24 1.01 -10.59
C LEU A 134 4.06 0.46 -9.16
N TRP A 135 3.19 1.10 -8.37
CA TRP A 135 2.83 0.57 -7.05
C TRP A 135 2.05 -0.75 -7.15
N GLY A 136 1.34 -0.98 -8.24
CA GLY A 136 0.73 -2.28 -8.55
C GLY A 136 1.75 -3.39 -8.73
N HIS A 137 2.89 -3.11 -9.39
CA HIS A 137 4.00 -4.07 -9.50
C HIS A 137 4.62 -4.39 -8.15
N PHE A 138 4.75 -3.38 -7.26
CA PHE A 138 5.16 -3.61 -5.88
C PHE A 138 4.19 -4.57 -5.16
N LEU A 139 2.88 -4.38 -5.27
CA LEU A 139 1.89 -5.26 -4.66
C LEU A 139 1.88 -6.67 -5.27
N SER A 140 2.18 -6.80 -6.57
CA SER A 140 2.41 -8.12 -7.19
C SER A 140 3.59 -8.83 -6.53
N GLY A 141 4.72 -8.15 -6.34
CA GLY A 141 5.88 -8.71 -5.65
C GLY A 141 5.58 -9.14 -4.21
N VAL A 142 4.84 -8.31 -3.44
CA VAL A 142 4.36 -8.68 -2.10
C VAL A 142 3.52 -9.96 -2.15
N SER A 143 2.58 -10.04 -3.08
CA SER A 143 1.67 -11.19 -3.22
C SER A 143 2.43 -12.47 -3.58
N GLU A 144 3.32 -12.39 -4.54
CA GLU A 144 4.14 -13.52 -5.00
C GLU A 144 5.14 -14.01 -3.95
N SER A 145 5.58 -13.14 -3.05
CA SER A 145 6.43 -13.53 -1.91
C SER A 145 5.68 -14.40 -0.89
N VAL A 146 4.38 -14.20 -0.74
CA VAL A 146 3.52 -15.05 0.09
C VAL A 146 3.27 -16.37 -0.63
N ASN A 147 2.85 -16.32 -1.90
CA ASN A 147 2.68 -17.47 -2.77
C ASN A 147 2.80 -17.05 -4.24
N PRO A 148 3.72 -17.64 -5.05
CA PRO A 148 3.91 -17.28 -6.46
C PRO A 148 2.69 -17.56 -7.34
N LYS A 149 1.70 -18.29 -6.84
CA LYS A 149 0.41 -18.49 -7.52
C LYS A 149 -0.59 -17.36 -7.28
N ILE A 150 -0.34 -16.40 -6.42
CA ILE A 150 -1.24 -15.27 -6.21
C ILE A 150 -1.01 -14.24 -7.31
N ALA A 151 -2.04 -14.00 -8.13
CA ALA A 151 -2.08 -12.91 -9.10
C ALA A 151 -2.73 -11.68 -8.46
N PHE A 152 -2.20 -10.51 -8.78
CA PHE A 152 -2.71 -9.22 -8.36
C PHE A 152 -3.18 -8.39 -9.55
N ARG A 153 -4.27 -7.61 -9.37
CA ARG A 153 -4.67 -6.55 -10.30
C ARG A 153 -5.51 -5.48 -9.58
N TYR A 154 -5.52 -4.27 -10.14
CA TYR A 154 -6.49 -3.23 -9.77
C TYR A 154 -7.77 -3.38 -10.62
N ASN A 155 -8.94 -3.28 -9.97
CA ASN A 155 -10.22 -3.04 -10.65
C ASN A 155 -10.58 -1.56 -10.67
N ALA A 156 -10.17 -0.78 -9.64
CA ALA A 156 -10.42 0.64 -9.52
C ALA A 156 -9.21 1.33 -8.88
N SER A 157 -8.98 2.60 -9.20
CA SER A 157 -7.87 3.40 -8.67
C SER A 157 -8.27 4.85 -8.43
N MET A 158 -8.13 5.31 -7.20
CA MET A 158 -8.35 6.72 -6.81
C MET A 158 -7.45 7.70 -7.58
N HIS A 159 -6.28 7.26 -8.06
CA HIS A 159 -5.40 8.10 -8.88
C HIS A 159 -5.96 8.28 -10.30
N LYS A 160 -6.77 7.35 -10.77
CA LYS A 160 -7.47 7.42 -12.07
C LYS A 160 -8.86 8.05 -11.95
N GLY A 161 -9.27 8.49 -10.74
CA GLY A 161 -10.52 9.20 -10.50
C GLY A 161 -11.61 8.38 -9.83
N ASP A 162 -11.37 7.10 -9.52
CA ASP A 162 -12.34 6.27 -8.82
C ASP A 162 -12.49 6.70 -7.35
N PRO A 163 -13.62 6.41 -6.68
CA PRO A 163 -13.85 6.77 -5.29
C PRO A 163 -13.01 5.97 -4.29
N TYR A 164 -12.43 4.85 -4.69
CA TYR A 164 -11.55 3.99 -3.91
C TYR A 164 -10.57 3.25 -4.82
N CYS A 165 -9.51 2.68 -4.26
CA CYS A 165 -8.74 1.65 -4.96
C CYS A 165 -9.35 0.28 -4.62
N GLU A 166 -9.60 -0.55 -5.64
CA GLU A 166 -10.04 -1.94 -5.48
C GLU A 166 -8.94 -2.87 -5.98
N MET A 167 -8.42 -3.66 -5.07
CA MET A 167 -7.35 -4.62 -5.26
C MET A 167 -7.93 -6.03 -5.30
N VAL A 168 -7.63 -6.78 -6.33
CA VAL A 168 -8.07 -8.17 -6.51
C VAL A 168 -6.86 -9.09 -6.48
N PHE A 169 -6.95 -10.11 -5.64
CA PHE A 169 -5.93 -11.17 -5.50
C PHE A 169 -6.59 -12.50 -5.80
N GLU A 170 -6.02 -13.27 -6.72
CA GLU A 170 -6.60 -14.53 -7.19
C GLU A 170 -5.52 -15.63 -7.24
N MET A 171 -5.87 -16.84 -6.77
CA MET A 171 -5.00 -18.01 -6.92
C MET A 171 -5.01 -18.48 -8.36
N LYS A 172 -3.84 -18.48 -9.02
CA LYS A 172 -3.68 -19.09 -10.35
C LYS A 172 -3.88 -20.61 -10.26
N THR A 173 -4.68 -21.16 -11.12
CA THR A 173 -4.89 -22.61 -11.27
C THR A 173 -3.65 -23.32 -11.81
#